data_7ed9bd9c762642cd511213449fdfb904
#
_entry.id   7ed9bd9c762642cd511213449fdfb904
#
_cell.length_a   1.000
_cell.length_b   1.000
_cell.length_c   1.000
_cell.angle_alpha   90.00
_cell.angle_beta   90.00
_cell.angle_gamma   90.00
#
_symmetry.space_group_name_H-M   'P 1'
#
loop_
_entity.id
_entity.type
_entity.pdbx_description
1 polymer ?
#
loop_
_entity_poly.entity_id
_entity_poly.type
_entity_poly.pdbx_seq_one_letter_code
_entity_poly.pdbx_strand_id
1 'polypeptide(L)'
;AGRRLGYLWRCNDAIAMFTKGIALHPDNPKFYRHRGHRYITIRQFARAQADFEKAAQLIKGQPDEIEPDGAPNPSGKPRSTLQFNIWYHLALSHYLQGNYAKAYDAWVECMKVSNNDDSIVATSDWMWMTLMRLNRKAEAAKVLERITPKMDILENTAYHRRLLLYKGSVRIAGRLHVAPEARCQLGRRRRLFRRPNRNRQRRPTWS
;
A
#
# COMPACT_ATOMS: atom_id res chain seq x y z
N ALA A 1 2.22 5.17 24.37
CA ALA A 1 3.10 6.28 23.96
C ALA A 1 3.49 6.17 22.47
N GLY A 2 4.15 5.11 21.99
CA GLY A 2 4.69 5.00 20.61
C GLY A 2 3.66 5.20 19.49
N ARG A 3 2.44 4.65 19.60
CA ARG A 3 1.38 4.85 18.60
C ARG A 3 1.00 6.33 18.48
N ARG A 4 0.85 7.05 19.59
CA ARG A 4 0.52 8.49 19.60
C ARG A 4 1.60 9.31 18.90
N LEU A 5 2.89 9.00 19.14
CA LEU A 5 4.00 9.64 18.43
C LEU A 5 3.90 9.42 16.92
N GLY A 6 3.52 8.21 16.48
CA GLY A 6 3.30 7.92 15.06
C GLY A 6 2.18 8.76 14.42
N TYR A 7 1.07 9.00 15.11
CA TYR A 7 0.00 9.89 14.63
C TYR A 7 0.41 11.36 14.56
N LEU A 8 1.36 11.78 15.41
CA LEU A 8 1.96 13.11 15.36
C LEU A 8 3.10 13.23 14.33
N TRP A 9 3.27 12.25 13.45
CA TRP A 9 4.35 12.17 12.44
C TRP A 9 5.77 12.15 13.03
N ARG A 10 5.91 11.96 14.34
CA ARG A 10 7.19 11.81 15.05
C ARG A 10 7.68 10.35 14.90
N CYS A 11 7.91 9.93 13.65
CA CYS A 11 8.17 8.53 13.33
C CYS A 11 9.45 7.99 13.99
N ASN A 12 10.52 8.78 14.03
CA ASN A 12 11.78 8.35 14.65
C ASN A 12 11.65 8.17 16.17
N ASP A 13 10.90 9.04 16.83
CA ASP A 13 10.64 8.91 18.28
C ASP A 13 9.76 7.68 18.57
N ALA A 14 8.78 7.42 17.71
CA ALA A 14 7.97 6.22 17.80
C ALA A 14 8.82 4.95 17.63
N ILE A 15 9.73 4.92 16.64
CA ILE A 15 10.68 3.82 16.42
C ILE A 15 11.56 3.61 17.66
N ALA A 16 12.12 4.68 18.23
CA ALA A 16 12.94 4.59 19.44
C ALA A 16 12.15 4.02 20.62
N MET A 17 10.88 4.45 20.79
CA MET A 17 10.01 3.95 21.84
C MET A 17 9.70 2.46 21.66
N PHE A 18 9.36 2.00 20.45
CA PHE A 18 9.11 0.59 20.17
C PHE A 18 10.39 -0.25 20.31
N THR A 19 11.57 0.31 19.96
CA THR A 19 12.86 -0.36 20.15
C THR A 19 13.13 -0.62 21.65
N LYS A 20 12.85 0.35 22.52
CA LYS A 20 12.91 0.13 23.98
C LYS A 20 11.92 -0.94 24.43
N GLY A 21 10.70 -0.95 23.85
CA GLY A 21 9.70 -1.98 24.15
C GLY A 21 10.18 -3.38 23.75
N ILE A 22 10.83 -3.53 22.60
CA ILE A 22 11.42 -4.80 22.14
C ILE A 22 12.54 -5.26 23.07
N ALA A 23 13.41 -4.35 23.53
CA ALA A 23 14.48 -4.69 24.46
C ALA A 23 13.96 -5.24 25.79
N LEU A 24 12.82 -4.73 26.28
CA LEU A 24 12.19 -5.18 27.51
C LEU A 24 11.29 -6.42 27.33
N HIS A 25 10.70 -6.57 26.16
CA HIS A 25 9.73 -7.62 25.84
C HIS A 25 9.98 -8.18 24.42
N PRO A 26 11.06 -8.95 24.21
CA PRO A 26 11.51 -9.38 22.88
C PRO A 26 10.52 -10.36 22.18
N ASP A 27 9.65 -11.00 22.96
CA ASP A 27 8.66 -11.95 22.44
C ASP A 27 7.27 -11.34 22.22
N ASN A 28 7.13 -10.03 22.39
CA ASN A 28 5.87 -9.36 22.14
C ASN A 28 5.74 -8.87 20.70
N PRO A 29 4.90 -9.50 19.85
CA PRO A 29 4.80 -9.19 18.42
C PRO A 29 4.31 -7.77 18.14
N LYS A 30 3.55 -7.16 19.07
CA LYS A 30 2.99 -5.82 18.90
C LYS A 30 4.05 -4.74 18.73
N PHE A 31 5.18 -4.84 19.42
CA PHE A 31 6.25 -3.85 19.28
C PHE A 31 6.89 -3.91 17.92
N TYR A 32 7.17 -5.10 17.39
CA TYR A 32 7.68 -5.30 16.03
C TYR A 32 6.66 -4.82 14.99
N ARG A 33 5.38 -5.21 15.13
CA ARG A 33 4.30 -4.77 14.23
C ARG A 33 4.23 -3.24 14.15
N HIS A 34 4.26 -2.54 15.27
CA HIS A 34 4.16 -1.10 15.27
C HIS A 34 5.44 -0.41 14.80
N ARG A 35 6.64 -0.94 15.13
CA ARG A 35 7.89 -0.41 14.63
C ARG A 35 8.03 -0.60 13.12
N GLY A 36 7.71 -1.78 12.63
CA GLY A 36 7.69 -2.10 11.20
C GLY A 36 6.80 -1.15 10.40
N HIS A 37 5.60 -0.84 10.93
CA HIS A 37 4.72 0.13 10.30
C HIS A 37 5.35 1.54 10.22
N ARG A 38 6.09 1.99 11.24
CA ARG A 38 6.84 3.26 11.15
C ARG A 38 7.97 3.20 10.15
N TYR A 39 8.66 2.07 10.02
CA TYR A 39 9.66 1.87 8.98
C TYR A 39 9.07 1.96 7.56
N ILE A 40 7.85 1.43 7.31
CA ILE A 40 7.16 1.65 6.03
C ILE A 40 6.94 3.16 5.81
N THR A 41 6.44 3.88 6.82
CA THR A 41 6.15 5.31 6.73
C THR A 41 7.38 6.12 6.29
N ILE A 42 8.57 5.79 6.81
CA ILE A 42 9.84 6.46 6.45
C ILE A 42 10.61 5.75 5.32
N ARG A 43 9.95 4.85 4.59
CA ARG A 43 10.46 4.10 3.43
C ARG A 43 11.67 3.21 3.69
N GLN A 44 11.86 2.76 4.92
CA GLN A 44 12.87 1.77 5.29
C GLN A 44 12.31 0.34 5.17
N PHE A 45 11.96 -0.06 3.96
CA PHE A 45 11.18 -1.28 3.70
C PHE A 45 11.86 -2.57 4.15
N ALA A 46 13.20 -2.68 4.01
CA ALA A 46 13.94 -3.85 4.49
C ALA A 46 13.88 -4.01 6.02
N ARG A 47 13.94 -2.89 6.78
CA ARG A 47 13.77 -2.92 8.23
C ARG A 47 12.33 -3.25 8.63
N ALA A 48 11.36 -2.72 7.89
CA ALA A 48 9.97 -3.06 8.09
C ALA A 48 9.72 -4.55 7.89
N GLN A 49 10.24 -5.11 6.79
CA GLN A 49 10.15 -6.54 6.49
C GLN A 49 10.70 -7.39 7.63
N ALA A 50 11.92 -7.10 8.11
CA ALA A 50 12.54 -7.85 9.20
C ALA A 50 11.68 -7.84 10.49
N ASP A 51 11.09 -6.69 10.83
CA ASP A 51 10.19 -6.58 11.98
C ASP A 51 8.91 -7.40 11.78
N PHE A 52 8.29 -7.36 10.59
CA PHE A 52 7.08 -8.14 10.34
C PHE A 52 7.36 -9.64 10.22
N GLU A 53 8.50 -10.06 9.68
CA GLU A 53 8.92 -11.47 9.69
C GLU A 53 9.08 -11.98 11.13
N LYS A 54 9.72 -11.19 12.00
CA LYS A 54 9.82 -11.53 13.42
C LYS A 54 8.45 -11.59 14.10
N ALA A 55 7.59 -10.61 13.83
CA ALA A 55 6.24 -10.61 14.37
C ALA A 55 5.43 -11.83 13.90
N ALA A 56 5.53 -12.20 12.61
CA ALA A 56 4.87 -13.38 12.05
C ALA A 56 5.34 -14.69 12.68
N GLN A 57 6.64 -14.79 13.03
CA GLN A 57 7.14 -15.93 13.79
C GLN A 57 6.55 -16.00 15.20
N LEU A 58 6.43 -14.86 15.88
CA LEU A 58 5.95 -14.79 17.26
C LEU A 58 4.46 -15.08 17.42
N ILE A 59 3.64 -14.79 16.39
CA ILE A 59 2.19 -15.09 16.43
C ILE A 59 1.87 -16.51 16.02
N LYS A 60 2.82 -17.31 15.58
CA LYS A 60 2.58 -18.68 15.11
C LYS A 60 1.99 -19.54 16.23
N GLY A 61 0.79 -20.10 15.99
CA GLY A 61 0.07 -20.90 16.97
C GLY A 61 -0.62 -20.10 18.08
N GLN A 62 -0.54 -18.76 18.03
CA GLN A 62 -1.24 -17.89 18.99
C GLN A 62 -2.66 -17.57 18.48
N PRO A 63 -3.64 -17.40 19.39
CA PRO A 63 -4.95 -16.88 19.00
C PRO A 63 -4.84 -15.48 18.46
N ASP A 64 -5.69 -15.11 17.49
CA ASP A 64 -5.74 -13.76 16.99
C ASP A 64 -6.48 -12.84 17.95
N GLU A 65 -6.13 -11.57 17.96
CA GLU A 65 -6.74 -10.58 18.83
C GLU A 65 -7.12 -9.32 18.04
N ILE A 66 -8.20 -8.68 18.46
CA ILE A 66 -8.62 -7.39 17.91
C ILE A 66 -7.53 -6.35 18.20
N GLU A 67 -7.09 -5.65 17.17
CA GLU A 67 -6.22 -4.50 17.31
C GLU A 67 -7.04 -3.21 17.14
N PRO A 68 -7.33 -2.48 18.25
CA PRO A 68 -8.14 -1.26 18.16
C PRO A 68 -7.45 -0.22 17.27
N ASP A 69 -8.20 0.39 16.36
CA ASP A 69 -7.72 1.48 15.53
C ASP A 69 -7.46 2.75 16.34
N GLY A 70 -6.47 3.52 15.91
CA GLY A 70 -6.20 4.81 16.53
C GLY A 70 -7.18 5.90 16.14
N ALA A 71 -7.88 5.69 15.01
CA ALA A 71 -9.00 6.50 14.53
C ALA A 71 -10.14 5.52 14.23
N PRO A 72 -11.05 5.29 15.19
CA PRO A 72 -12.15 4.35 15.04
C PRO A 72 -13.09 4.81 13.92
N ASN A 73 -13.66 3.85 13.18
CA ASN A 73 -14.67 4.14 12.17
C ASN A 73 -15.97 4.68 12.82
N PRO A 74 -16.88 5.32 12.05
CA PRO A 74 -18.11 5.92 12.60
C PRO A 74 -19.01 4.94 13.36
N SER A 75 -18.94 3.63 13.06
CA SER A 75 -19.73 2.62 13.75
C SER A 75 -19.09 2.14 15.09
N GLY A 76 -17.86 2.56 15.39
CA GLY A 76 -17.09 2.13 16.54
C GLY A 76 -16.72 0.64 16.55
N LYS A 77 -16.94 -0.09 15.44
CA LYS A 77 -16.67 -1.52 15.34
C LYS A 77 -15.25 -1.75 14.78
N PRO A 78 -14.29 -2.24 15.57
CA PRO A 78 -12.94 -2.52 15.08
C PRO A 78 -12.98 -3.63 14.01
N ARG A 79 -12.28 -3.38 12.89
CA ARG A 79 -12.21 -4.29 11.74
C ARG A 79 -10.83 -4.97 11.59
N SER A 80 -9.83 -4.48 12.31
CA SER A 80 -8.47 -5.01 12.23
C SER A 80 -8.15 -5.97 13.36
N THR A 81 -7.33 -6.97 13.08
CA THR A 81 -6.72 -7.84 14.08
C THR A 81 -5.20 -7.75 14.02
N LEU A 82 -4.51 -8.23 15.07
CA LEU A 82 -3.06 -8.23 15.13
C LEU A 82 -2.45 -9.07 14.00
N GLN A 83 -2.95 -10.29 13.80
CA GLN A 83 -2.43 -11.19 12.77
C GLN A 83 -2.67 -10.64 11.38
N PHE A 84 -3.88 -10.10 11.10
CA PHE A 84 -4.16 -9.41 9.85
C PHE A 84 -3.17 -8.29 9.59
N ASN A 85 -2.95 -7.41 10.56
CA ASN A 85 -2.03 -6.29 10.41
C ASN A 85 -0.58 -6.70 10.19
N ILE A 86 -0.12 -7.79 10.82
CA ILE A 86 1.24 -8.31 10.62
C ILE A 86 1.39 -8.83 9.19
N TRP A 87 0.52 -9.73 8.74
CA TRP A 87 0.60 -10.31 7.41
C TRP A 87 0.38 -9.29 6.30
N TYR A 88 -0.58 -8.37 6.48
CA TYR A 88 -0.84 -7.30 5.53
C TYR A 88 0.39 -6.41 5.30
N HIS A 89 1.04 -5.98 6.36
CA HIS A 89 2.19 -5.10 6.23
C HIS A 89 3.48 -5.84 5.85
N LEU A 90 3.61 -7.13 6.16
CA LEU A 90 4.68 -7.96 5.62
C LEU A 90 4.57 -8.08 4.10
N ALA A 91 3.40 -8.42 3.61
CA ALA A 91 3.13 -8.51 2.18
C ALA A 91 3.35 -7.16 1.48
N LEU A 92 2.88 -6.07 2.09
CA LEU A 92 3.10 -4.72 1.58
C LEU A 92 4.59 -4.35 1.52
N SER A 93 5.39 -4.71 2.55
CA SER A 93 6.83 -4.43 2.54
C SER A 93 7.57 -5.21 1.45
N HIS A 94 7.19 -6.45 1.17
CA HIS A 94 7.70 -7.19 0.02
C HIS A 94 7.29 -6.55 -1.31
N TYR A 95 6.01 -6.17 -1.46
CA TYR A 95 5.49 -5.53 -2.67
C TYR A 95 6.24 -4.23 -3.00
N LEU A 96 6.45 -3.37 -2.00
CA LEU A 96 7.15 -2.09 -2.15
C LEU A 96 8.63 -2.23 -2.52
N GLN A 97 9.22 -3.41 -2.27
CA GLN A 97 10.57 -3.77 -2.68
C GLN A 97 10.62 -4.49 -4.04
N GLY A 98 9.48 -4.72 -4.70
CA GLY A 98 9.41 -5.48 -5.95
C GLY A 98 9.48 -7.01 -5.78
N ASN A 99 9.48 -7.51 -4.55
CA ASN A 99 9.54 -8.95 -4.23
C ASN A 99 8.12 -9.58 -4.34
N TYR A 100 7.53 -9.51 -5.54
CA TYR A 100 6.12 -9.86 -5.76
C TYR A 100 5.77 -11.31 -5.43
N ALA A 101 6.69 -12.27 -5.63
CA ALA A 101 6.45 -13.67 -5.26
C ALA A 101 6.27 -13.80 -3.73
N LYS A 102 7.20 -13.25 -2.93
CA LYS A 102 7.09 -13.26 -1.47
C LYS A 102 5.90 -12.42 -0.97
N ALA A 103 5.58 -11.33 -1.67
CA ALA A 103 4.38 -10.57 -1.36
C ALA A 103 3.13 -11.41 -1.54
N TYR A 104 3.03 -12.20 -2.62
CA TYR A 104 1.90 -13.09 -2.85
C TYR A 104 1.78 -14.14 -1.75
N ASP A 105 2.86 -14.79 -1.35
CA ASP A 105 2.85 -15.78 -0.27
C ASP A 105 2.33 -15.16 1.05
N ALA A 106 2.79 -13.95 1.38
CA ALA A 106 2.31 -13.24 2.56
C ALA A 106 0.85 -12.78 2.43
N TRP A 107 0.36 -12.42 1.22
CA TRP A 107 -1.06 -12.14 0.96
C TRP A 107 -1.94 -13.38 1.15
N VAL A 108 -1.44 -14.57 0.80
CA VAL A 108 -2.16 -15.83 1.06
C VAL A 108 -2.34 -16.03 2.56
N GLU A 109 -1.31 -15.82 3.37
CA GLU A 109 -1.43 -15.90 4.83
C GLU A 109 -2.36 -14.79 5.38
N CYS A 110 -2.29 -13.57 4.87
CA CYS A 110 -3.19 -12.48 5.23
C CYS A 110 -4.66 -12.83 4.94
N MET A 111 -4.94 -13.48 3.81
CA MET A 111 -6.29 -13.90 3.45
C MET A 111 -6.87 -14.95 4.41
N LYS A 112 -6.03 -15.85 4.97
CA LYS A 112 -6.49 -16.86 5.95
C LYS A 112 -7.03 -16.23 7.24
N VAL A 113 -6.49 -15.07 7.61
CA VAL A 113 -6.90 -14.33 8.82
C VAL A 113 -7.84 -13.16 8.53
N SER A 114 -8.23 -12.96 7.27
CA SER A 114 -9.21 -11.94 6.86
C SER A 114 -10.62 -12.43 7.18
N ASN A 115 -11.20 -11.96 8.28
CA ASN A 115 -12.45 -12.47 8.87
C ASN A 115 -13.67 -11.56 8.69
N ASN A 116 -13.53 -10.46 7.95
CA ASN A 116 -14.62 -9.53 7.63
C ASN A 116 -14.41 -8.91 6.24
N ASP A 117 -15.46 -8.30 5.70
CA ASP A 117 -15.45 -7.78 4.33
C ASP A 117 -14.42 -6.68 4.10
N ASP A 118 -14.13 -5.83 5.09
CA ASP A 118 -13.08 -4.81 4.99
C ASP A 118 -11.68 -5.41 4.85
N SER A 119 -11.35 -6.44 5.66
CA SER A 119 -10.08 -7.14 5.57
C SER A 119 -9.96 -7.94 4.28
N ILE A 120 -11.06 -8.56 3.84
CA ILE A 120 -11.12 -9.31 2.58
C ILE A 120 -10.86 -8.42 1.37
N VAL A 121 -11.53 -7.26 1.27
CA VAL A 121 -11.31 -6.37 0.12
C VAL A 121 -9.94 -5.73 0.13
N ALA A 122 -9.41 -5.38 1.32
CA ALA A 122 -8.07 -4.83 1.43
C ALA A 122 -7.00 -5.83 0.96
N THR A 123 -7.10 -7.07 1.43
CA THR A 123 -6.18 -8.16 1.00
C THR A 123 -6.35 -8.48 -0.48
N SER A 124 -7.60 -8.61 -0.95
CA SER A 124 -7.90 -8.96 -2.35
C SER A 124 -7.35 -7.93 -3.34
N ASP A 125 -7.42 -6.65 -3.03
CA ASP A 125 -6.95 -5.60 -3.90
C ASP A 125 -5.43 -5.67 -4.12
N TRP A 126 -4.66 -5.79 -3.05
CA TRP A 126 -3.21 -5.94 -3.14
C TRP A 126 -2.80 -7.28 -3.74
N MET A 127 -3.50 -8.37 -3.41
CA MET A 127 -3.27 -9.69 -3.99
C MET A 127 -3.49 -9.67 -5.51
N TRP A 128 -4.58 -9.04 -5.97
CA TRP A 128 -4.86 -8.87 -7.39
C TRP A 128 -3.74 -8.09 -8.09
N MET A 129 -3.34 -6.94 -7.54
CA MET A 129 -2.24 -6.13 -8.09
C MET A 129 -0.93 -6.92 -8.13
N THR A 130 -0.64 -7.70 -7.09
CA THR A 130 0.55 -8.55 -7.02
C THR A 130 0.56 -9.62 -8.11
N LEU A 131 -0.57 -10.32 -8.30
CA LEU A 131 -0.73 -11.34 -9.34
C LEU A 131 -0.61 -10.73 -10.74
N MET A 132 -1.13 -9.53 -10.95
CA MET A 132 -0.94 -8.80 -12.22
C MET A 132 0.54 -8.46 -12.47
N ARG A 133 1.31 -8.09 -11.46
CA ARG A 133 2.76 -7.88 -11.55
C ARG A 133 3.51 -9.17 -11.87
N LEU A 134 3.03 -10.30 -11.39
CA LEU A 134 3.56 -11.65 -11.67
C LEU A 134 3.07 -12.22 -13.02
N ASN A 135 2.25 -11.50 -13.78
CA ASN A 135 1.58 -11.97 -15.00
C ASN A 135 0.67 -13.20 -14.81
N ARG A 136 0.19 -13.45 -13.58
CA ARG A 136 -0.70 -14.56 -13.20
C ARG A 136 -2.17 -14.14 -13.34
N LYS A 137 -2.59 -13.77 -14.54
CA LYS A 137 -3.91 -13.15 -14.82
C LYS A 137 -5.10 -14.04 -14.45
N ALA A 138 -5.01 -15.35 -14.70
CA ALA A 138 -6.09 -16.29 -14.37
C ALA A 138 -6.34 -16.36 -12.86
N GLU A 139 -5.30 -16.31 -12.05
CA GLU A 139 -5.40 -16.31 -10.60
C GLU A 139 -5.89 -14.94 -10.08
N ALA A 140 -5.45 -13.86 -10.70
CA ALA A 140 -5.98 -12.53 -10.39
C ALA A 140 -7.51 -12.46 -10.65
N ALA A 141 -8.00 -13.08 -11.72
CA ALA A 141 -9.45 -13.15 -11.97
C ALA A 141 -10.19 -13.93 -10.87
N LYS A 142 -9.63 -15.05 -10.37
CA LYS A 142 -10.21 -15.83 -9.27
C LYS A 142 -10.34 -15.02 -7.98
N VAL A 143 -9.38 -14.14 -7.67
CA VAL A 143 -9.47 -13.24 -6.50
C VAL A 143 -10.73 -12.39 -6.53
N LEU A 144 -11.19 -11.99 -7.72
CA LEU A 144 -12.37 -11.13 -7.90
C LEU A 144 -13.70 -11.88 -7.75
N GLU A 145 -13.73 -13.20 -7.83
CA GLU A 145 -14.98 -13.97 -7.81
C GLU A 145 -15.82 -13.72 -6.55
N ARG A 146 -15.14 -13.64 -5.40
CA ARG A 146 -15.77 -13.40 -4.10
C ARG A 146 -16.24 -11.97 -3.85
N ILE A 147 -15.81 -11.00 -4.68
CA ILE A 147 -16.13 -9.59 -4.50
C ILE A 147 -17.53 -9.31 -5.06
N THR A 148 -18.40 -8.77 -4.22
CA THR A 148 -19.78 -8.43 -4.60
C THR A 148 -20.14 -7.01 -4.16
N PRO A 149 -21.11 -6.35 -4.83
CA PRO A 149 -21.56 -5.00 -4.42
C PRO A 149 -22.25 -4.95 -3.05
N LYS A 150 -22.64 -6.12 -2.48
CA LYS A 150 -23.41 -6.23 -1.23
C LYS A 150 -22.54 -6.43 0.01
N MET A 151 -21.21 -6.37 -0.12
CA MET A 151 -20.29 -6.54 1.01
C MET A 151 -20.46 -5.44 2.06
N ASP A 152 -20.32 -5.80 3.34
CA ASP A 152 -20.42 -4.88 4.49
C ASP A 152 -19.10 -4.12 4.69
N ILE A 153 -18.96 -3.01 3.99
CA ILE A 153 -17.74 -2.20 3.98
C ILE A 153 -17.93 -0.95 4.85
N LEU A 154 -17.13 -0.85 5.91
CA LEU A 154 -17.13 0.30 6.82
C LEU A 154 -15.94 1.25 6.57
N GLU A 155 -14.76 0.71 6.21
CA GLU A 155 -13.50 1.46 6.14
C GLU A 155 -12.91 1.45 4.72
N ASN A 156 -12.95 0.33 4.04
CA ASN A 156 -12.18 0.05 2.81
C ASN A 156 -12.98 0.26 1.52
N THR A 157 -13.85 1.28 1.48
CA THR A 157 -14.71 1.59 0.31
C THR A 157 -13.92 1.83 -0.97
N ALA A 158 -12.73 2.43 -0.88
CA ALA A 158 -11.88 2.68 -2.05
C ALA A 158 -11.33 1.37 -2.65
N TYR A 159 -10.91 0.42 -1.83
CA TYR A 159 -10.49 -0.90 -2.28
C TYR A 159 -11.66 -1.67 -2.92
N HIS A 160 -12.82 -1.68 -2.27
CA HIS A 160 -14.01 -2.34 -2.76
C HIS A 160 -14.43 -1.82 -4.14
N ARG A 161 -14.54 -0.49 -4.32
CA ARG A 161 -14.87 0.13 -5.60
C ARG A 161 -13.87 -0.23 -6.70
N ARG A 162 -12.59 -0.24 -6.39
CA ARG A 162 -11.53 -0.60 -7.34
C ARG A 162 -11.63 -2.06 -7.76
N LEU A 163 -11.88 -2.98 -6.83
CA LEU A 163 -12.09 -4.39 -7.13
C LEU A 163 -13.35 -4.62 -8.00
N LEU A 164 -14.46 -3.93 -7.73
CA LEU A 164 -15.65 -3.98 -8.57
C LEU A 164 -15.38 -3.45 -9.99
N LEU A 165 -14.52 -2.43 -10.13
CA LEU A 165 -14.08 -1.93 -11.42
C LEU A 165 -13.25 -3.00 -12.16
N TYR A 166 -12.29 -3.64 -11.49
CA TYR A 166 -11.48 -4.71 -12.08
C TYR A 166 -12.33 -5.91 -12.50
N LYS A 167 -13.38 -6.21 -11.76
CA LYS A 167 -14.37 -7.24 -12.08
C LYS A 167 -15.30 -6.87 -13.24
N GLY A 168 -15.32 -5.60 -13.67
CA GLY A 168 -16.25 -5.09 -14.66
C GLY A 168 -17.68 -4.89 -14.16
N SER A 169 -17.91 -4.99 -12.85
CA SER A 169 -19.23 -4.81 -12.22
C SER A 169 -19.64 -3.34 -12.10
N VAL A 170 -18.69 -2.42 -12.23
CA VAL A 170 -18.91 -0.96 -12.23
C VAL A 170 -18.14 -0.36 -13.41
N ARG A 171 -18.74 0.61 -14.08
CA ARG A 171 -18.03 1.41 -15.09
C ARG A 171 -17.59 2.72 -14.46
N ILE A 172 -16.43 3.24 -14.88
CA ILE A 172 -16.06 4.62 -14.58
C ILE A 172 -17.08 5.50 -15.32
N ALA A 173 -17.96 6.16 -14.59
CA ALA A 173 -18.88 7.12 -15.17
C ALA A 173 -18.05 8.32 -15.66
N GLY A 174 -18.03 8.52 -16.97
CA GLY A 174 -17.42 9.67 -17.64
C GLY A 174 -16.13 9.32 -18.37
N ARG A 175 -16.17 9.45 -19.71
CA ARG A 175 -14.96 9.80 -20.47
C ARG A 175 -14.34 11.00 -19.74
N LEU A 176 -13.07 10.95 -19.45
CA LEU A 176 -12.30 12.17 -19.21
C LEU A 176 -12.52 13.08 -20.44
N HIS A 177 -13.46 14.00 -20.31
CA HIS A 177 -13.57 15.13 -21.23
C HIS A 177 -12.33 15.97 -20.94
N VAL A 178 -11.22 15.62 -21.59
CA VAL A 178 -10.12 16.57 -21.77
C VAL A 178 -10.74 17.65 -22.65
N ALA A 179 -11.09 18.76 -22.05
CA ALA A 179 -11.63 19.91 -22.77
C ALA A 179 -10.73 20.18 -24.00
N PRO A 180 -11.32 20.51 -25.15
CA PRO A 180 -10.55 20.73 -26.39
C PRO A 180 -9.41 21.73 -26.22
N GLU A 181 -9.52 22.65 -25.29
CA GLU A 181 -8.50 23.65 -24.94
C GLU A 181 -7.18 23.07 -24.38
N ALA A 182 -7.24 21.94 -23.64
CA ALA A 182 -6.03 21.30 -23.14
C ALA A 182 -5.19 20.66 -24.27
N ARG A 183 -5.80 20.26 -25.37
CA ARG A 183 -5.08 19.77 -26.57
C ARG A 183 -4.34 20.91 -27.30
N CYS A 184 -4.90 22.12 -27.30
CA CYS A 184 -4.29 23.28 -27.96
C CYS A 184 -3.05 23.77 -27.19
N GLN A 185 -3.05 23.72 -25.86
CA GLN A 185 -1.91 24.15 -25.05
C GLN A 185 -0.70 23.18 -25.13
N LEU A 186 -0.95 21.88 -25.22
CA LEU A 186 0.12 20.90 -25.42
C LEU A 186 0.79 21.03 -26.82
N GLY A 187 0.01 21.36 -27.84
CA GLY A 187 0.52 21.63 -29.20
C GLY A 187 1.36 22.90 -29.28
N ARG A 188 1.00 23.95 -28.54
CA ARG A 188 1.74 25.23 -28.51
C ARG A 188 3.06 25.14 -27.75
N ARG A 189 3.14 24.35 -26.67
CA ARG A 189 4.40 24.16 -25.93
C ARG A 189 5.48 23.43 -26.73
N ARG A 190 5.12 22.56 -27.68
CA ARG A 190 6.10 21.90 -28.56
C ARG A 190 6.74 22.83 -29.59
N ARG A 191 6.14 24.00 -29.93
CA ARG A 191 6.71 24.95 -30.91
C ARG A 191 7.70 25.95 -30.28
N LEU A 192 7.70 26.11 -28.95
CA LEU A 192 8.59 27.07 -28.28
C LEU A 192 10.00 26.53 -28.01
N PHE A 193 10.27 25.25 -28.29
CA PHE A 193 11.60 24.64 -28.11
C PHE A 193 12.35 24.37 -29.42
N ARG A 194 12.02 25.06 -30.53
CA ARG A 194 12.91 25.09 -31.67
C ARG A 194 14.03 26.09 -31.39
N ARG A 195 15.22 25.59 -31.05
CA ARG A 195 16.45 26.37 -30.94
C ARG A 195 16.71 27.11 -32.26
N PRO A 196 17.04 28.42 -32.23
CA PRO A 196 17.52 29.11 -33.44
C PRO A 196 18.88 28.54 -33.82
N ASN A 197 19.03 28.23 -35.11
CA ASN A 197 20.24 27.73 -35.74
C ASN A 197 21.33 28.85 -35.71
N ARG A 198 22.32 28.70 -34.80
CA ARG A 198 23.51 29.56 -34.79
C ARG A 198 24.52 28.97 -35.76
N ASN A 199 24.57 29.48 -36.99
CA ASN A 199 25.76 29.43 -37.83
C ASN A 199 25.79 30.62 -38.75
N ARG A 200 26.50 31.65 -38.35
CA ARG A 200 27.26 32.58 -39.22
C ARG A 200 28.25 33.36 -38.33
N GLN A 201 29.39 32.71 -38.10
CA GLN A 201 30.61 33.44 -37.67
C GLN A 201 31.17 34.13 -38.90
N ARG A 202 31.15 35.44 -38.92
CA ARG A 202 32.04 36.26 -39.77
C ARG A 202 33.32 36.51 -38.98
N ARG A 203 34.47 36.14 -39.57
CA ARG A 203 35.80 36.46 -39.06
C ARG A 203 36.08 37.92 -39.26
N PRO A 204 36.68 38.65 -38.33
CA PRO A 204 37.28 39.98 -38.60
C PRO A 204 38.67 39.78 -39.18
N THR A 205 38.93 40.49 -40.28
CA THR A 205 40.28 40.70 -40.86
C THR A 205 40.97 41.82 -40.09
N TRP A 206 42.19 41.56 -39.64
CA TRP A 206 43.09 42.58 -39.12
C TRP A 206 44.17 42.83 -40.18
N SER A 207 44.33 44.12 -40.63
CA SER A 207 45.51 44.65 -41.29
C SER A 207 46.45 45.22 -40.25
#